data_368d8210474a40e21a00b160bd0a458b
#
_entry.id   368d8210474a40e21a00b160bd0a458b
#
_cell.length_a   1.000
_cell.length_b   1.000
_cell.length_c   1.000
_cell.angle_alpha   90.00
_cell.angle_beta   90.00
_cell.angle_gamma   90.00
#
_symmetry.space_group_name_H-M   'P 1'
#
loop_
_entity.id
_entity.type
_entity.pdbx_description
1 polymer ?
#
loop_
_entity_poly.entity_id
_entity_poly.type
_entity_poly.pdbx_seq_one_letter_code
_entity_poly.pdbx_strand_id
1 'polypeptide(L)'
;YPDIHYILSADIVTDTEGAKVTYVVANQEYQVDDLKVQTLHSTDEGVAFVVYAEDKVIYHAGDLNWWHWEEETEAYNNSMRVDYQKEIDKLKVSIDVAFVPLDPRQEEQYYWGMDYFMKHTDTGCVFPMHMWEQYEEYDRLMENPEADSYKERVMKITGPGQTFELED
;
A
#
# COMPACT_ATOMS: atom_id res chain seq x y z
N TYR A 1 -19.56 4.12 -12.70
CA TYR A 1 -19.17 5.21 -13.63
C TYR A 1 -18.76 4.56 -14.96
N PRO A 2 -19.55 4.71 -16.06
CA PRO A 2 -19.35 3.97 -17.30
C PRO A 2 -18.08 4.34 -18.08
N ASP A 3 -17.53 5.51 -17.81
CA ASP A 3 -16.33 6.04 -18.50
C ASP A 3 -15.02 5.68 -17.78
N ILE A 4 -15.10 5.00 -16.63
CA ILE A 4 -13.91 4.56 -15.87
C ILE A 4 -13.49 3.16 -16.32
N HIS A 5 -12.19 2.96 -16.56
CA HIS A 5 -11.60 1.65 -16.73
C HIS A 5 -11.12 1.15 -15.37
N TYR A 6 -11.77 0.13 -14.85
CA TYR A 6 -11.43 -0.47 -13.57
C TYR A 6 -10.34 -1.53 -13.74
N ILE A 7 -9.34 -1.50 -12.87
CA ILE A 7 -8.34 -2.57 -12.74
C ILE A 7 -8.57 -3.24 -11.40
N LEU A 8 -9.05 -4.47 -11.43
CA LEU A 8 -9.47 -5.22 -10.25
C LEU A 8 -8.63 -6.48 -10.07
N SER A 9 -8.32 -6.82 -8.84
CA SER A 9 -7.75 -8.14 -8.54
C SER A 9 -8.74 -9.25 -8.93
N ALA A 10 -8.22 -10.36 -9.44
CA ALA A 10 -9.05 -11.45 -9.97
C ALA A 10 -9.84 -12.23 -8.90
N ASP A 11 -9.54 -12.04 -7.64
CA ASP A 11 -10.27 -12.59 -6.50
C ASP A 11 -11.49 -11.75 -6.09
N ILE A 12 -11.61 -10.52 -6.61
CA ILE A 12 -12.77 -9.66 -6.35
C ILE A 12 -13.99 -10.21 -7.10
N VAL A 13 -15.05 -10.46 -6.34
CA VAL A 13 -16.36 -10.83 -6.86
C VAL A 13 -17.32 -9.65 -6.73
N THR A 14 -17.56 -8.95 -7.83
CA THR A 14 -18.45 -7.79 -7.87
C THR A 14 -19.24 -7.74 -9.17
N ASP A 15 -20.37 -7.02 -9.16
CA ASP A 15 -21.13 -6.75 -10.37
C ASP A 15 -20.40 -5.69 -11.22
N THR A 16 -19.97 -6.11 -12.39
CA THR A 16 -19.26 -5.27 -13.35
C THR A 16 -20.05 -5.07 -14.64
N GLU A 17 -21.37 -5.35 -14.65
CA GLU A 17 -22.20 -5.22 -15.85
C GLU A 17 -22.12 -3.79 -16.42
N GLY A 18 -21.72 -3.71 -17.69
CA GLY A 18 -21.56 -2.44 -18.40
C GLY A 18 -20.30 -1.63 -18.04
N ALA A 19 -19.45 -2.12 -17.14
CA ALA A 19 -18.17 -1.47 -16.81
C ALA A 19 -17.03 -2.01 -17.69
N LYS A 20 -16.07 -1.14 -18.02
CA LYS A 20 -14.80 -1.57 -18.62
C LYS A 20 -13.89 -2.06 -17.49
N VAL A 21 -13.54 -3.34 -17.48
CA VAL A 21 -12.76 -3.96 -16.40
C VAL A 21 -11.61 -4.78 -16.97
N THR A 22 -10.43 -4.63 -16.37
CA THR A 22 -9.29 -5.54 -16.52
C THR A 22 -9.05 -6.24 -15.19
N TYR A 23 -9.17 -7.56 -15.18
CA TYR A 23 -8.80 -8.38 -14.02
C TYR A 23 -7.30 -8.70 -14.05
N VAL A 24 -6.66 -8.56 -12.91
CA VAL A 24 -5.23 -8.78 -12.75
C VAL A 24 -4.94 -9.82 -11.67
N VAL A 25 -3.82 -10.52 -11.81
CA VAL A 25 -3.29 -11.46 -10.81
C VAL A 25 -1.92 -11.01 -10.33
N ALA A 26 -1.46 -11.51 -9.20
CA ALA A 26 -0.19 -11.15 -8.60
C ALA A 26 1.04 -11.46 -9.49
N ASN A 27 2.10 -10.68 -9.33
CA ASN A 27 3.40 -10.86 -9.97
C ASN A 27 3.35 -10.85 -11.51
N GLN A 28 2.55 -9.95 -12.07
CA GLN A 28 2.40 -9.75 -13.52
C GLN A 28 2.59 -8.27 -13.89
N GLU A 29 2.85 -8.05 -15.18
CA GLU A 29 2.81 -6.73 -15.80
C GLU A 29 1.66 -6.65 -16.78
N TYR A 30 0.98 -5.50 -16.78
CA TYR A 30 -0.15 -5.21 -17.66
C TYR A 30 0.06 -3.87 -18.34
N GLN A 31 -0.42 -3.78 -19.60
CA GLN A 31 -0.65 -2.52 -20.26
C GLN A 31 -2.15 -2.27 -20.28
N VAL A 32 -2.61 -1.26 -19.57
CA VAL A 32 -4.02 -0.90 -19.48
C VAL A 32 -4.20 0.53 -19.93
N ASP A 33 -4.77 0.71 -21.11
CA ASP A 33 -4.79 1.98 -21.82
C ASP A 33 -3.36 2.55 -21.95
N ASP A 34 -3.09 3.75 -21.46
CA ASP A 34 -1.75 4.38 -21.51
C ASP A 34 -0.90 4.09 -20.25
N LEU A 35 -1.43 3.28 -19.30
CA LEU A 35 -0.75 2.97 -18.05
C LEU A 35 -0.04 1.62 -18.13
N LYS A 36 1.20 1.57 -17.66
CA LYS A 36 1.85 0.33 -17.28
C LYS A 36 1.52 0.04 -15.81
N VAL A 37 1.09 -1.18 -15.52
CA VAL A 37 0.72 -1.63 -14.18
C VAL A 37 1.49 -2.90 -13.85
N GLN A 38 2.20 -2.91 -12.73
CA GLN A 38 2.80 -4.11 -12.16
C GLN A 38 2.03 -4.49 -10.89
N THR A 39 1.94 -5.77 -10.61
CA THR A 39 1.25 -6.28 -9.43
C THR A 39 2.19 -7.08 -8.55
N LEU A 40 2.02 -6.97 -7.23
CA LEU A 40 2.68 -7.80 -6.23
C LEU A 40 1.66 -8.71 -5.54
N HIS A 41 2.14 -9.79 -4.96
CA HIS A 41 1.30 -10.70 -4.17
C HIS A 41 0.96 -10.04 -2.83
N SER A 42 -0.33 -9.96 -2.50
CA SER A 42 -0.76 -9.52 -1.17
C SER A 42 -0.52 -10.60 -0.12
N THR A 43 -0.29 -10.20 1.10
CA THR A 43 -0.24 -11.06 2.29
C THR A 43 -1.62 -11.29 2.90
N ASP A 44 -2.65 -10.66 2.36
CA ASP A 44 -4.06 -10.84 2.67
C ASP A 44 -4.86 -10.81 1.35
N GLU A 45 -5.94 -10.10 1.22
CA GLU A 45 -6.78 -10.09 0.02
C GLU A 45 -6.15 -9.27 -1.13
N GLY A 46 -6.44 -9.67 -2.36
CA GLY A 46 -6.13 -8.91 -3.55
C GLY A 46 -4.68 -8.90 -4.00
N VAL A 47 -4.24 -7.78 -4.55
CA VAL A 47 -2.90 -7.52 -5.04
C VAL A 47 -2.46 -6.11 -4.66
N ALA A 48 -1.15 -5.89 -4.52
CA ALA A 48 -0.60 -4.53 -4.53
C ALA A 48 -0.30 -4.09 -5.96
N PHE A 49 -0.38 -2.78 -6.21
CA PHE A 49 -0.19 -2.16 -7.51
C PHE A 49 1.01 -1.23 -7.54
N VAL A 50 1.80 -1.30 -8.61
CA VAL A 50 2.75 -0.26 -9.02
C VAL A 50 2.26 0.28 -10.35
N VAL A 51 1.83 1.53 -10.38
CA VAL A 51 1.26 2.18 -11.56
C VAL A 51 2.23 3.22 -12.08
N TYR A 52 2.58 3.11 -13.36
CA TYR A 52 3.38 4.09 -14.06
C TYR A 52 2.43 4.98 -14.87
N ALA A 53 2.22 6.20 -14.37
CA ALA A 53 1.33 7.19 -14.95
C ALA A 53 2.14 8.42 -15.35
N GLU A 54 2.24 8.67 -16.66
CA GLU A 54 3.08 9.75 -17.20
C GLU A 54 4.54 9.61 -16.72
N ASP A 55 5.02 10.57 -15.93
CA ASP A 55 6.37 10.59 -15.36
C ASP A 55 6.41 10.18 -13.87
N LYS A 56 5.29 9.72 -13.32
CA LYS A 56 5.14 9.36 -11.90
C LYS A 56 4.97 7.85 -11.71
N VAL A 57 5.52 7.35 -10.62
CA VAL A 57 5.33 5.98 -10.13
C VAL A 57 4.50 6.02 -8.85
N ILE A 58 3.36 5.37 -8.88
CA ILE A 58 2.41 5.31 -7.77
C ILE A 58 2.35 3.87 -7.25
N TYR A 59 2.56 3.68 -5.97
CA TYR A 59 2.39 2.41 -5.29
C TYR A 59 1.13 2.41 -4.43
N HIS A 60 0.33 1.36 -4.53
CA HIS A 60 -0.81 1.12 -3.65
C HIS A 60 -0.73 -0.29 -3.09
N ALA A 61 -0.53 -0.40 -1.79
CA ALA A 61 -0.33 -1.69 -1.14
C ALA A 61 -1.55 -2.62 -1.22
N GLY A 62 -2.78 -2.10 -1.35
CA GLY A 62 -3.95 -2.90 -1.02
C GLY A 62 -3.82 -3.42 0.41
N ASP A 63 -3.99 -4.73 0.58
CA ASP A 63 -3.82 -5.40 1.87
C ASP A 63 -2.41 -6.05 2.02
N LEU A 64 -1.46 -5.70 1.14
CA LEU A 64 -0.07 -6.13 1.30
C LEU A 64 0.57 -5.38 2.47
N ASN A 65 0.73 -6.07 3.60
CA ASN A 65 1.31 -5.52 4.81
C ASN A 65 2.05 -6.60 5.61
N TRP A 66 2.93 -6.18 6.51
CA TRP A 66 3.49 -7.06 7.54
C TRP A 66 2.46 -7.24 8.65
N TRP A 67 1.45 -8.08 8.40
CA TRP A 67 0.44 -8.41 9.38
C TRP A 67 1.05 -9.16 10.56
N HIS A 68 0.81 -8.67 11.76
CA HIS A 68 1.20 -9.31 13.01
C HIS A 68 0.02 -9.24 13.98
N TRP A 69 -0.44 -10.37 14.44
CA TRP A 69 -1.56 -10.48 15.36
C TRP A 69 -1.14 -11.21 16.63
N GLU A 70 -1.45 -10.64 17.81
CA GLU A 70 -1.06 -11.23 19.10
C GLU A 70 -1.73 -12.58 19.36
N GLU A 71 -2.95 -12.79 18.80
CA GLU A 71 -3.69 -14.04 18.93
C GLU A 71 -3.16 -15.15 18.03
N GLU A 72 -2.33 -14.84 17.06
CA GLU A 72 -1.77 -15.80 16.12
C GLU A 72 -0.48 -16.44 16.60
N THR A 73 -0.13 -17.57 15.99
CA THR A 73 1.09 -18.27 16.32
C THR A 73 2.34 -17.52 15.82
N GLU A 74 3.49 -17.73 16.48
CA GLU A 74 4.78 -17.21 15.99
C GLU A 74 5.08 -17.68 14.56
N ALA A 75 4.70 -18.90 14.20
CA ALA A 75 4.92 -19.44 12.86
C ALA A 75 4.10 -18.68 11.82
N TYR A 76 2.84 -18.33 12.12
CA TYR A 76 1.99 -17.51 11.27
C TYR A 76 2.57 -16.10 11.11
N ASN A 77 2.84 -15.41 12.21
CA ASN A 77 3.39 -14.05 12.20
C ASN A 77 4.75 -13.99 11.49
N ASN A 78 5.59 -15.02 11.64
CA ASN A 78 6.85 -15.12 10.91
C ASN A 78 6.64 -15.31 9.40
N SER A 79 5.65 -16.10 8.97
CA SER A 79 5.33 -16.26 7.55
C SER A 79 4.87 -14.93 6.93
N MET A 80 3.98 -14.19 7.61
CA MET A 80 3.54 -12.87 7.19
C MET A 80 4.71 -11.90 6.99
N ARG A 81 5.64 -11.87 7.95
CA ARG A 81 6.86 -11.08 7.85
C ARG A 81 7.68 -11.44 6.61
N VAL A 82 7.98 -12.72 6.43
CA VAL A 82 8.83 -13.20 5.33
C VAL A 82 8.19 -12.91 3.98
N ASP A 83 6.90 -13.17 3.84
CA ASP A 83 6.17 -12.96 2.60
C ASP A 83 6.08 -11.45 2.27
N TYR A 84 5.76 -10.61 3.25
CA TYR A 84 5.76 -9.16 3.09
C TYR A 84 7.13 -8.64 2.63
N GLN A 85 8.18 -8.94 3.38
CA GLN A 85 9.54 -8.47 3.07
C GLN A 85 9.97 -8.90 1.66
N LYS A 86 9.69 -10.14 1.29
CA LYS A 86 9.98 -10.67 -0.04
C LYS A 86 9.28 -9.90 -1.16
N GLU A 87 8.03 -9.48 -0.95
CA GLU A 87 7.30 -8.69 -1.95
C GLU A 87 7.85 -7.26 -2.04
N ILE A 88 8.09 -6.60 -0.91
CA ILE A 88 8.66 -5.25 -0.90
C ILE A 88 10.05 -5.22 -1.50
N ASP A 89 10.88 -6.24 -1.25
CA ASP A 89 12.23 -6.34 -1.81
C ASP A 89 12.29 -6.46 -3.34
N LYS A 90 11.16 -6.72 -4.01
CA LYS A 90 11.04 -6.67 -5.48
C LYS A 90 11.00 -5.25 -6.03
N LEU A 91 10.59 -4.27 -5.23
CA LEU A 91 10.48 -2.87 -5.63
C LEU A 91 11.87 -2.26 -5.78
N LYS A 92 12.28 -2.02 -7.05
CA LYS A 92 13.61 -1.49 -7.40
C LYS A 92 13.51 -0.15 -8.14
N VAL A 93 12.30 0.41 -8.20
CA VAL A 93 12.03 1.71 -8.82
C VAL A 93 11.88 2.78 -7.76
N SER A 94 12.20 4.03 -8.09
CA SER A 94 11.79 5.18 -7.26
C SER A 94 10.28 5.31 -7.34
N ILE A 95 9.65 5.52 -6.21
CA ILE A 95 8.20 5.66 -6.05
C ILE A 95 7.92 7.09 -5.65
N ASP A 96 7.16 7.83 -6.46
CA ASP A 96 6.81 9.20 -6.14
C ASP A 96 5.79 9.26 -5.01
N VAL A 97 4.77 8.41 -5.09
CA VAL A 97 3.65 8.38 -4.14
C VAL A 97 3.34 6.95 -3.74
N ALA A 98 3.25 6.68 -2.46
CA ALA A 98 2.84 5.39 -1.92
C ALA A 98 1.61 5.50 -1.02
N PHE A 99 0.76 4.47 -1.07
CA PHE A 99 -0.35 4.25 -0.15
C PHE A 99 -0.07 2.95 0.60
N VAL A 100 0.16 3.03 1.92
CA VAL A 100 0.67 1.92 2.73
C VAL A 100 -0.14 1.79 4.03
N PRO A 101 -0.52 0.57 4.44
CA PRO A 101 -1.25 0.37 5.68
C PRO A 101 -0.50 0.88 6.93
N LEU A 102 -1.26 1.55 7.80
CA LEU A 102 -0.89 1.92 9.15
C LEU A 102 -2.09 1.56 10.04
N ASP A 103 -2.16 0.29 10.45
CA ASP A 103 -3.39 -0.28 11.01
C ASP A 103 -3.31 -0.36 12.53
N PRO A 104 -4.12 0.44 13.27
CA PRO A 104 -4.11 0.47 14.73
C PRO A 104 -4.50 -0.86 15.39
N ARG A 105 -5.19 -1.75 14.66
CA ARG A 105 -5.56 -3.07 15.17
C ARG A 105 -4.35 -3.98 15.44
N GLN A 106 -3.19 -3.66 14.85
CA GLN A 106 -1.95 -4.36 15.11
C GLN A 106 -1.25 -3.90 16.41
N GLU A 107 -1.89 -3.06 17.21
CA GLU A 107 -1.42 -2.60 18.52
C GLU A 107 0.01 -2.02 18.46
N GLU A 108 0.98 -2.63 19.12
CA GLU A 108 2.37 -2.15 19.13
C GLU A 108 3.09 -2.38 17.79
N GLN A 109 2.58 -3.27 16.93
CA GLN A 109 3.15 -3.60 15.64
C GLN A 109 2.57 -2.78 14.47
N TYR A 110 1.67 -1.83 14.74
CA TYR A 110 0.92 -1.01 13.77
C TYR A 110 1.77 -0.40 12.65
N TYR A 111 3.02 -0.09 12.93
CA TYR A 111 3.93 0.62 12.02
C TYR A 111 4.92 -0.29 11.27
N TRP A 112 5.05 -1.57 11.64
CA TRP A 112 6.11 -2.44 11.12
C TRP A 112 6.12 -2.56 9.60
N GLY A 113 4.98 -2.67 8.97
CA GLY A 113 4.88 -2.72 7.52
C GLY A 113 5.36 -1.44 6.87
N MET A 114 4.85 -0.30 7.31
CA MET A 114 5.27 1.01 6.80
C MET A 114 6.74 1.29 7.06
N ASP A 115 7.25 0.93 8.23
CA ASP A 115 8.66 1.11 8.58
C ASP A 115 9.58 0.33 7.63
N TYR A 116 9.28 -0.95 7.43
CA TYR A 116 10.04 -1.77 6.50
C TYR A 116 9.97 -1.20 5.07
N PHE A 117 8.78 -0.84 4.60
CA PHE A 117 8.58 -0.26 3.28
C PHE A 117 9.44 1.00 3.09
N MET A 118 9.34 1.97 3.99
CA MET A 118 10.04 3.25 3.88
C MET A 118 11.56 3.14 4.02
N LYS A 119 12.05 2.13 4.75
CA LYS A 119 13.50 1.88 4.91
C LYS A 119 14.10 1.06 3.76
N HIS A 120 13.29 0.34 2.97
CA HIS A 120 13.78 -0.58 1.92
C HIS A 120 13.40 -0.16 0.50
N THR A 121 12.65 0.92 0.35
CA THR A 121 12.28 1.51 -0.94
C THR A 121 12.75 2.96 -1.06
N ASP A 122 12.92 3.41 -2.29
CA ASP A 122 13.12 4.82 -2.60
C ASP A 122 11.76 5.46 -2.87
N THR A 123 11.14 6.02 -1.80
CA THR A 123 9.77 6.56 -1.85
C THR A 123 9.78 8.04 -1.48
N GLY A 124 9.21 8.88 -2.34
CA GLY A 124 9.11 10.32 -2.17
C GLY A 124 8.15 10.73 -1.05
N CYS A 125 6.89 10.28 -1.11
CA CYS A 125 5.93 10.49 -0.04
C CYS A 125 5.02 9.28 0.15
N VAL A 126 4.50 9.11 1.38
CA VAL A 126 3.60 8.00 1.73
C VAL A 126 2.34 8.50 2.42
N PHE A 127 1.22 8.01 1.97
CA PHE A 127 -0.09 8.22 2.56
C PHE A 127 -0.48 6.99 3.38
N PRO A 128 -0.66 7.13 4.70
CA PRO A 128 -1.18 6.06 5.54
C PRO A 128 -2.61 5.68 5.14
N MET A 129 -2.90 4.41 5.09
CA MET A 129 -4.25 3.88 4.93
C MET A 129 -4.54 2.79 5.96
N HIS A 130 -5.74 2.19 5.96
CA HIS A 130 -6.19 1.22 6.98
C HIS A 130 -6.28 1.78 8.41
N MET A 131 -6.34 3.10 8.59
CA MET A 131 -6.42 3.72 9.92
C MET A 131 -7.81 3.60 10.58
N TRP A 132 -8.83 3.10 9.89
CA TRP A 132 -10.19 2.91 10.43
C TRP A 132 -10.77 4.16 11.10
N GLU A 133 -10.58 5.33 10.45
CA GLU A 133 -10.95 6.66 10.98
C GLU A 133 -10.19 7.09 12.26
N GLN A 134 -9.21 6.33 12.71
CA GLN A 134 -8.32 6.67 13.83
C GLN A 134 -7.11 7.45 13.30
N TYR A 135 -7.34 8.67 12.85
CA TYR A 135 -6.31 9.51 12.21
C TYR A 135 -5.19 9.95 13.17
N GLU A 136 -5.41 9.80 14.47
CA GLU A 136 -4.39 9.99 15.52
C GLU A 136 -3.23 8.99 15.45
N GLU A 137 -3.37 7.88 14.73
CA GLU A 137 -2.26 6.95 14.48
C GLU A 137 -1.11 7.63 13.72
N TYR A 138 -1.41 8.65 12.92
CA TYR A 138 -0.37 9.49 12.36
C TYR A 138 0.47 10.16 13.46
N ASP A 139 -0.17 10.78 14.46
CA ASP A 139 0.55 11.48 15.53
C ASP A 139 1.35 10.48 16.39
N ARG A 140 0.82 9.28 16.63
CA ARG A 140 1.52 8.16 17.26
C ARG A 140 2.78 7.76 16.49
N LEU A 141 2.71 7.69 15.15
CA LEU A 141 3.86 7.39 14.30
C LEU A 141 4.91 8.50 14.38
N MET A 142 4.50 9.78 14.41
CA MET A 142 5.43 10.92 14.49
C MET A 142 6.22 10.95 15.81
N GLU A 143 5.66 10.40 16.88
CA GLU A 143 6.31 10.25 18.19
C GLU A 143 7.21 9.00 18.26
N ASN A 144 7.11 8.08 17.30
CA ASN A 144 7.90 6.85 17.29
C ASN A 144 9.32 7.10 16.75
N PRO A 145 10.39 6.86 17.55
CA PRO A 145 11.77 7.05 17.11
C PRO A 145 12.18 6.21 15.89
N GLU A 146 11.52 5.06 15.67
CA GLU A 146 11.77 4.22 14.49
C GLU A 146 11.43 4.93 13.18
N ALA A 147 10.48 5.88 13.21
CA ALA A 147 10.06 6.65 12.05
C ALA A 147 10.98 7.84 11.72
N ASP A 148 11.96 8.20 12.57
CA ASP A 148 12.77 9.41 12.44
C ASP A 148 13.44 9.57 11.07
N SER A 149 13.79 8.49 10.40
CA SER A 149 14.46 8.52 9.10
C SER A 149 13.52 8.84 7.92
N TYR A 150 12.19 8.76 8.10
CA TYR A 150 11.21 8.92 7.01
C TYR A 150 9.97 9.72 7.37
N LYS A 151 9.76 10.10 8.62
CA LYS A 151 8.52 10.75 9.08
C LYS A 151 8.16 12.03 8.31
N GLU A 152 9.15 12.78 7.84
CA GLU A 152 8.93 13.98 7.02
C GLU A 152 8.29 13.70 5.66
N ARG A 153 8.31 12.43 5.22
CA ARG A 153 7.70 11.95 3.98
C ARG A 153 6.33 11.34 4.20
N VAL A 154 5.85 11.26 5.45
CA VAL A 154 4.53 10.72 5.77
C VAL A 154 3.49 11.83 5.74
N MET A 155 2.48 11.68 4.90
CA MET A 155 1.44 12.67 4.70
C MET A 155 0.36 12.56 5.78
N LYS A 156 0.04 13.68 6.45
CA LYS A 156 -0.99 13.69 7.50
C LYS A 156 -2.38 13.69 6.89
N ILE A 157 -3.12 12.60 7.06
CA ILE A 157 -4.54 12.51 6.71
C ILE A 157 -5.36 12.83 7.96
N THR A 158 -6.36 13.70 7.82
CA THR A 158 -7.24 14.14 8.90
C THR A 158 -8.71 13.84 8.66
N GLY A 159 -9.04 13.29 7.49
CA GLY A 159 -10.40 12.94 7.13
C GLY A 159 -10.60 12.70 5.63
N PRO A 160 -11.78 12.23 5.24
CA PRO A 160 -12.11 11.97 3.84
C PRO A 160 -12.21 13.26 3.01
N GLY A 161 -11.90 13.16 1.72
CA GLY A 161 -11.99 14.28 0.77
C GLY A 161 -10.89 15.33 0.88
N GLN A 162 -9.85 15.06 1.65
CA GLN A 162 -8.68 15.94 1.73
C GLN A 162 -7.89 15.88 0.41
N THR A 163 -7.39 17.04 -0.02
CA THR A 163 -6.57 17.18 -1.24
C THR A 163 -5.15 17.55 -0.87
N PHE A 164 -4.20 16.98 -1.58
CA PHE A 164 -2.77 17.25 -1.42
C PHE A 164 -2.20 17.71 -2.76
N GLU A 165 -1.37 18.73 -2.73
CA GLU A 165 -0.54 19.13 -3.87
C GLU A 165 0.87 18.61 -3.59
N LEU A 166 1.42 17.85 -4.53
CA LEU A 166 2.77 17.32 -4.45
C LEU A 166 3.67 18.25 -5.26
N GLU A 167 4.77 18.67 -4.66
CA GLU A 167 5.79 19.46 -5.36
C GLU A 167 6.58 18.54 -6.34
N ASP A 168 6.92 19.06 -7.50
CA ASP A 168 7.73 18.38 -8.54
C ASP A 168 9.19 18.17 -8.11
#